data_09c401bd3f94b15d01e645d05e6840e4
#
_entry.id   09c401bd3f94b15d01e645d05e6840e4
#
_cell.length_a   1.000
_cell.length_b   1.000
_cell.length_c   1.000
_cell.angle_alpha   90.00
_cell.angle_beta   90.00
_cell.angle_gamma   90.00
#
_symmetry.space_group_name_H-M   'P 1'
#
loop_
_entity.id
_entity.type
_entity.pdbx_description
1 polymer ?
#
loop_
_entity_poly.entity_id
_entity_poly.type
_entity_poly.pdbx_seq_one_letter_code
_entity_poly.pdbx_strand_id
1 'polypeptide(L)'
;MISGSPQNHKKPRPNLRAKWGQAIEAIAPGFKVENVGEGGVVALKSFRNEKAVQTHPLDKKTPCSLKRQLQVPKGKSSLLKIRCSYHPHGDWQLRVLANSKVLHDQIVSFKTVKSEWLEVEVDLTKFAGQKIDLALENRPNDWRNEFGFWHSVQVIHR
;
A
#
# COMPACT_ATOMS: atom_id res chain seq x y z
N MET A 1 -14.29 21.12 -25.83
CA MET A 1 -14.18 20.88 -25.05
C MET A 1 -14.46 20.79 -24.05
N ILE A 2 -14.36 20.78 -23.56
CA ILE A 2 -14.53 20.76 -22.67
C ILE A 2 -14.50 20.43 -21.76
N SER A 3 -14.51 20.22 -21.85
CA SER A 3 -14.55 19.96 -20.89
C SER A 3 -14.03 19.91 -19.86
N GLY A 4 -13.03 20.18 -19.82
CA GLY A 4 -12.42 20.14 -18.58
C GLY A 4 -13.30 20.05 -17.42
N SER A 5 -14.24 19.40 -17.55
CA SER A 5 -15.21 19.37 -16.48
C SER A 5 -14.56 18.79 -15.22
N PRO A 6 -14.93 19.31 -14.06
CA PRO A 6 -14.35 18.91 -12.78
C PRO A 6 -14.47 17.42 -12.51
N GLN A 7 -15.48 16.79 -13.03
CA GLN A 7 -15.66 15.37 -12.78
C GLN A 7 -14.57 14.50 -13.39
N ASN A 8 -13.76 15.04 -14.29
CA ASN A 8 -12.70 14.26 -14.91
C ASN A 8 -11.64 13.81 -13.92
N HIS A 9 -11.51 14.51 -12.80
CA HIS A 9 -10.53 14.12 -11.77
C HIS A 9 -10.92 12.84 -11.04
N LYS A 10 -12.17 12.39 -11.18
CA LYS A 10 -12.63 11.22 -10.42
C LYS A 10 -12.15 9.90 -10.99
N LYS A 11 -11.86 9.87 -12.30
CA LYS A 11 -11.38 8.65 -12.94
C LYS A 11 -10.17 8.98 -13.79
N PRO A 12 -9.04 8.35 -13.51
CA PRO A 12 -7.85 8.57 -14.32
C PRO A 12 -8.04 7.99 -15.72
N ARG A 13 -7.27 8.47 -16.65
CA ARG A 13 -7.25 7.91 -18.00
C ARG A 13 -6.76 6.46 -17.94
N PRO A 14 -7.22 5.59 -18.85
CA PRO A 14 -6.80 4.20 -18.84
C PRO A 14 -5.29 3.97 -18.86
N ASN A 15 -4.55 4.80 -19.64
CA ASN A 15 -3.09 4.66 -19.69
C ASN A 15 -2.45 5.03 -18.36
N LEU A 16 -3.02 5.96 -17.61
CA LEU A 16 -2.52 6.34 -16.30
C LEU A 16 -2.75 5.22 -15.29
N ARG A 17 -3.93 4.59 -15.33
CA ARG A 17 -4.21 3.44 -14.49
C ARG A 17 -3.24 2.29 -14.78
N ALA A 18 -2.92 2.07 -16.05
CA ALA A 18 -1.97 1.04 -16.43
C ALA A 18 -0.59 1.33 -15.85
N LYS A 19 -0.16 2.59 -15.88
CA LYS A 19 1.12 2.99 -15.27
C LYS A 19 1.11 2.78 -13.75
N TRP A 20 0.01 3.13 -13.11
CA TRP A 20 -0.14 2.89 -11.66
C TRP A 20 -0.05 1.40 -11.35
N GLY A 21 -0.74 0.58 -12.12
CA GLY A 21 -0.71 -0.87 -11.96
C GLY A 21 0.69 -1.44 -12.13
N GLN A 22 1.43 -0.95 -13.13
CA GLN A 22 2.80 -1.38 -13.36
C GLN A 22 3.72 -0.99 -12.20
N ALA A 23 3.57 0.22 -11.68
CA ALA A 23 4.39 0.68 -10.55
C ALA A 23 4.14 -0.18 -9.32
N ILE A 24 2.88 -0.50 -9.04
CA ILE A 24 2.51 -1.34 -7.90
C ILE A 24 3.02 -2.77 -8.11
N GLU A 25 2.81 -3.34 -9.30
CA GLU A 25 3.26 -4.71 -9.60
C GLU A 25 4.78 -4.84 -9.40
N ALA A 26 5.53 -3.80 -9.72
CA ALA A 26 6.98 -3.82 -9.60
C ALA A 26 7.47 -3.99 -8.14
N ILE A 27 6.72 -3.48 -7.18
CA ILE A 27 7.13 -3.55 -5.76
C ILE A 27 6.23 -4.45 -4.93
N ALA A 28 5.07 -4.81 -5.43
CA ALA A 28 4.09 -5.61 -4.72
C ALA A 28 3.43 -6.58 -5.71
N PRO A 29 4.17 -7.63 -6.14
CA PRO A 29 3.64 -8.55 -7.15
C PRO A 29 2.30 -9.15 -6.75
N GLY A 30 1.35 -9.11 -7.70
CA GLY A 30 0.02 -9.65 -7.50
C GLY A 30 -0.96 -8.69 -6.84
N PHE A 31 -0.48 -7.54 -6.36
CA PHE A 31 -1.36 -6.55 -5.74
C PHE A 31 -1.87 -5.55 -6.78
N LYS A 32 -3.09 -5.05 -6.54
CA LYS A 32 -3.70 -3.99 -7.33
C LYS A 32 -4.03 -2.83 -6.41
N VAL A 33 -3.93 -1.61 -6.94
CA VAL A 33 -4.18 -0.41 -6.14
C VAL A 33 -5.62 0.08 -6.35
N GLU A 34 -6.24 0.53 -5.27
CA GLU A 34 -7.58 1.12 -5.29
C GLU A 34 -7.60 2.41 -4.48
N ASN A 35 -8.51 3.31 -4.86
CA ASN A 35 -8.75 4.56 -4.14
C ASN A 35 -7.50 5.43 -4.07
N VAL A 36 -6.92 5.68 -5.22
CA VAL A 36 -5.72 6.51 -5.36
C VAL A 36 -6.08 7.97 -5.14
N GLY A 37 -5.38 8.62 -4.24
CA GLY A 37 -5.63 10.01 -3.88
C GLY A 37 -4.64 11.00 -4.48
N GLU A 38 -4.35 12.02 -3.72
CA GLU A 38 -3.54 13.16 -4.16
C GLU A 38 -2.20 12.71 -4.75
N GLY A 39 -1.86 13.25 -5.91
CA GLY A 39 -0.60 12.97 -6.57
C GLY A 39 -0.55 11.66 -7.35
N GLY A 40 -1.58 10.82 -7.23
CA GLY A 40 -1.61 9.52 -7.92
C GLY A 40 -0.64 8.52 -7.31
N VAL A 41 -0.19 7.59 -8.14
CA VAL A 41 0.84 6.60 -7.78
C VAL A 41 2.12 7.00 -8.48
N VAL A 42 3.19 7.23 -7.73
CA VAL A 42 4.44 7.75 -8.28
C VAL A 42 5.59 6.79 -7.97
N ALA A 43 6.22 6.30 -9.04
CA ALA A 43 7.42 5.47 -8.90
C ALA A 43 8.63 6.39 -8.74
N LEU A 44 9.30 6.27 -7.61
CA LEU A 44 10.47 7.08 -7.27
C LEU A 44 11.73 6.22 -7.42
N LYS A 45 12.71 6.73 -8.17
CA LYS A 45 13.97 6.03 -8.35
C LYS A 45 14.81 6.01 -7.09
N SER A 46 14.65 7.02 -6.25
CA SER A 46 15.37 7.10 -4.99
C SER A 46 14.55 7.91 -3.98
N PHE A 47 14.20 7.28 -2.89
CA PHE A 47 13.63 7.91 -1.71
C PHE A 47 14.34 7.30 -0.52
N ARG A 48 15.06 8.11 0.25
CA ARG A 48 15.87 7.63 1.37
C ARG A 48 16.80 6.49 0.95
N ASN A 49 17.45 6.68 -0.23
CA ASN A 49 18.43 5.77 -0.83
C ASN A 49 17.85 4.46 -1.37
N GLU A 50 16.53 4.33 -1.49
CA GLU A 50 15.90 3.13 -2.02
C GLU A 50 14.81 3.50 -3.01
N LYS A 51 14.50 2.59 -3.92
CA LYS A 51 13.36 2.77 -4.82
C LYS A 51 12.08 2.65 -4.00
N ALA A 52 11.09 3.45 -4.33
CA ALA A 52 9.81 3.41 -3.63
C ALA A 52 8.68 3.81 -4.56
N VAL A 53 7.48 3.38 -4.22
CA VAL A 53 6.26 3.82 -4.88
C VAL A 53 5.46 4.62 -3.87
N GLN A 54 5.09 5.85 -4.26
CA GLN A 54 4.36 6.77 -3.41
C GLN A 54 2.86 6.62 -3.66
N THR A 55 2.09 6.53 -2.59
CA THR A 55 0.64 6.56 -2.62
C THR A 55 0.13 7.61 -1.63
N HIS A 56 -1.17 7.90 -1.69
CA HIS A 56 -1.81 8.84 -0.78
C HIS A 56 -3.28 8.41 -0.59
N PRO A 57 -3.84 8.53 0.61
CA PRO A 57 -5.26 8.22 0.80
C PRO A 57 -6.14 9.00 -0.16
N LEU A 58 -7.27 8.42 -0.54
CA LEU A 58 -8.20 9.08 -1.44
C LEU A 58 -8.72 10.39 -0.85
N ASP A 59 -9.10 10.34 0.42
CA ASP A 59 -9.55 11.50 1.18
C ASP A 59 -9.37 11.22 2.67
N LYS A 60 -9.87 12.10 3.52
CA LYS A 60 -9.69 11.98 4.98
C LYS A 60 -10.36 10.77 5.60
N LYS A 61 -11.22 10.07 4.85
CA LYS A 61 -11.98 8.92 5.36
C LYS A 61 -11.68 7.63 4.63
N THR A 62 -11.02 7.71 3.47
CA THR A 62 -10.87 6.58 2.57
C THR A 62 -9.41 6.30 2.30
N PRO A 63 -8.89 5.15 2.73
CA PRO A 63 -7.49 4.80 2.48
C PRO A 63 -7.24 4.48 1.01
N CYS A 64 -6.00 4.65 0.59
CA CYS A 64 -5.50 4.05 -0.63
C CYS A 64 -5.10 2.63 -0.28
N SER A 65 -5.55 1.64 -1.04
CA SER A 65 -5.36 0.24 -0.68
C SER A 65 -4.63 -0.54 -1.76
N LEU A 66 -3.72 -1.41 -1.33
CA LEU A 66 -3.14 -2.45 -2.18
C LEU A 66 -3.87 -3.74 -1.85
N LYS A 67 -4.46 -4.37 -2.86
CA LYS A 67 -5.30 -5.57 -2.65
C LYS A 67 -4.83 -6.74 -3.47
N ARG A 68 -4.88 -7.92 -2.85
CA ARG A 68 -4.54 -9.17 -3.52
C ARG A 68 -5.38 -10.31 -2.95
N GLN A 69 -5.93 -11.14 -3.84
CA GLN A 69 -6.52 -12.39 -3.44
C GLN A 69 -5.41 -13.44 -3.42
N LEU A 70 -5.25 -14.13 -2.30
CA LEU A 70 -4.14 -15.06 -2.09
C LEU A 70 -4.65 -16.42 -1.66
N GLN A 71 -4.21 -17.47 -2.37
CA GLN A 71 -4.41 -18.84 -1.91
C GLN A 71 -3.24 -19.19 -0.99
N VAL A 72 -3.52 -19.41 0.29
CA VAL A 72 -2.50 -19.75 1.27
C VAL A 72 -2.28 -21.27 1.23
N PRO A 73 -1.08 -21.76 0.91
CA PRO A 73 -0.88 -23.20 0.75
C PRO A 73 -0.91 -23.92 2.09
N LYS A 74 -1.35 -25.18 2.03
CA LYS A 74 -1.25 -26.08 3.17
C LYS A 74 0.19 -26.59 3.31
N GLY A 75 0.57 -26.93 4.53
CA GLY A 75 1.85 -27.58 4.79
C GLY A 75 3.07 -26.69 4.68
N LYS A 76 2.85 -25.38 4.62
CA LYS A 76 3.93 -24.39 4.57
C LYS A 76 3.62 -23.25 5.50
N SER A 77 4.65 -22.58 5.99
CA SER A 77 4.45 -21.30 6.65
C SER A 77 4.35 -20.22 5.57
N SER A 78 3.53 -19.21 5.83
CA SER A 78 3.32 -18.09 4.90
C SER A 78 3.53 -16.78 5.63
N LEU A 79 4.27 -15.89 5.00
CA LEU A 79 4.68 -14.63 5.60
C LEU A 79 4.47 -13.49 4.63
N LEU A 80 3.83 -12.42 5.09
CA LEU A 80 3.74 -11.17 4.37
C LEU A 80 4.82 -10.23 4.91
N LYS A 81 5.69 -9.75 4.03
CA LYS A 81 6.77 -8.82 4.41
C LYS A 81 6.55 -7.48 3.71
N ILE A 82 6.54 -6.40 4.49
CA ILE A 82 6.34 -5.04 3.99
C ILE A 82 7.52 -4.19 4.43
N ARG A 83 8.08 -3.41 3.49
CA ARG A 83 9.06 -2.39 3.80
C ARG A 83 8.54 -1.07 3.28
N CYS A 84 8.30 -0.12 4.18
CA CYS A 84 7.67 1.16 3.82
C CYS A 84 8.23 2.31 4.65
N SER A 85 7.89 3.53 4.23
CA SER A 85 8.39 4.74 4.88
C SER A 85 7.33 5.85 4.84
N TYR A 86 7.70 7.01 5.33
CA TYR A 86 6.82 8.16 5.56
C TYR A 86 7.45 9.44 5.04
N HIS A 87 6.63 10.45 4.77
CA HIS A 87 7.12 11.77 4.41
C HIS A 87 7.83 12.40 5.63
N PRO A 88 8.96 13.12 5.43
CA PRO A 88 9.71 13.70 6.56
C PRO A 88 8.87 14.55 7.50
N HIS A 89 7.81 15.17 6.99
CA HIS A 89 6.92 16.04 7.77
C HIS A 89 5.50 15.50 7.80
N GLY A 90 5.34 14.19 7.76
CA GLY A 90 4.03 13.59 7.73
C GLY A 90 3.96 12.25 8.44
N ASP A 91 2.80 11.66 8.34
CA ASP A 91 2.53 10.34 8.89
C ASP A 91 1.42 9.68 8.09
N TRP A 92 1.19 8.41 8.37
CA TRP A 92 0.04 7.69 7.85
C TRP A 92 -0.17 6.45 8.70
N GLN A 93 -1.30 5.81 8.54
CA GLN A 93 -1.62 4.60 9.28
C GLN A 93 -1.57 3.40 8.34
N LEU A 94 -0.67 2.47 8.63
CA LEU A 94 -0.61 1.20 7.91
C LEU A 94 -1.55 0.24 8.58
N ARG A 95 -2.50 -0.29 7.82
CA ARG A 95 -3.36 -1.36 8.30
C ARG A 95 -3.33 -2.51 7.34
N VAL A 96 -3.12 -3.72 7.85
CA VAL A 96 -3.14 -4.95 7.07
C VAL A 96 -4.36 -5.75 7.48
N LEU A 97 -5.15 -6.16 6.47
CA LEU A 97 -6.36 -6.93 6.71
C LEU A 97 -6.37 -8.20 5.87
N ALA A 98 -6.93 -9.26 6.44
CA ALA A 98 -7.26 -10.47 5.70
C ALA A 98 -8.76 -10.74 5.91
N ASN A 99 -9.52 -10.83 4.82
CA ASN A 99 -10.97 -11.00 4.87
C ASN A 99 -11.62 -9.97 5.78
N SER A 100 -11.21 -8.72 5.67
CA SER A 100 -11.68 -7.57 6.45
C SER A 100 -11.31 -7.62 7.95
N LYS A 101 -10.50 -8.57 8.36
CA LYS A 101 -10.03 -8.68 9.74
C LYS A 101 -8.65 -8.05 9.87
N VAL A 102 -8.48 -7.17 10.84
CA VAL A 102 -7.20 -6.47 11.03
C VAL A 102 -6.16 -7.43 11.59
N LEU A 103 -5.04 -7.55 10.90
CA LEU A 103 -3.89 -8.35 11.32
C LEU A 103 -2.77 -7.47 11.86
N HIS A 104 -2.68 -6.23 11.41
CA HIS A 104 -1.64 -5.31 11.83
C HIS A 104 -2.15 -3.89 11.67
N ASP A 105 -1.79 -3.00 12.60
CA ASP A 105 -2.25 -1.63 12.61
C ASP A 105 -1.19 -0.78 13.30
N GLN A 106 -0.66 0.20 12.59
CA GLN A 106 0.49 0.95 13.09
C GLN A 106 0.57 2.32 12.42
N ILE A 107 0.89 3.35 13.19
CA ILE A 107 1.25 4.66 12.64
C ILE A 107 2.67 4.59 12.11
N VAL A 108 2.88 5.13 10.91
CA VAL A 108 4.18 5.18 10.25
C VAL A 108 4.61 6.64 10.20
N SER A 109 5.58 7.00 11.01
CA SER A 109 6.00 8.39 11.15
C SER A 109 7.41 8.47 11.72
N PHE A 110 7.96 9.67 11.72
CA PHE A 110 9.23 9.95 12.38
C PHE A 110 9.22 9.52 13.85
N LYS A 111 8.08 9.66 14.52
CA LYS A 111 7.98 9.35 15.95
C LYS A 111 7.86 7.86 16.25
N THR A 112 7.35 7.08 15.30
CA THR A 112 7.00 5.67 15.53
C THR A 112 7.98 4.69 14.87
N VAL A 113 8.79 5.17 13.93
CA VAL A 113 9.75 4.34 13.20
C VAL A 113 11.16 4.78 13.60
N LYS A 114 11.94 3.85 14.16
CA LYS A 114 13.28 4.17 14.66
C LYS A 114 14.28 4.50 13.56
N SER A 115 14.09 3.90 12.40
CA SER A 115 14.91 4.16 11.23
C SER A 115 14.05 4.83 10.17
N GLU A 116 14.64 5.14 9.03
CA GLU A 116 13.88 5.73 7.92
C GLU A 116 12.90 4.75 7.29
N TRP A 117 13.12 3.46 7.45
CA TRP A 117 12.30 2.41 6.85
C TRP A 117 11.70 1.52 7.93
N LEU A 118 10.40 1.27 7.81
CA LEU A 118 9.69 0.33 8.68
C LEU A 118 9.63 -1.02 7.97
N GLU A 119 9.97 -2.08 8.70
CA GLU A 119 9.79 -3.45 8.22
C GLU A 119 8.73 -4.13 9.08
N VAL A 120 7.74 -4.70 8.40
CA VAL A 120 6.63 -5.37 9.04
C VAL A 120 6.55 -6.80 8.50
N GLU A 121 6.39 -7.76 9.40
CA GLU A 121 6.15 -9.15 9.03
C GLU A 121 4.82 -9.58 9.64
N VAL A 122 3.96 -10.13 8.80
CA VAL A 122 2.66 -10.63 9.24
C VAL A 122 2.58 -12.12 8.89
N ASP A 123 2.42 -12.96 9.91
CA ASP A 123 2.30 -14.40 9.71
C ASP A 123 0.89 -14.73 9.20
N LEU A 124 0.82 -15.37 8.04
CA LEU A 124 -0.42 -15.76 7.41
C LEU A 124 -0.69 -17.27 7.53
N THR A 125 0.15 -18.00 8.26
CA THR A 125 0.08 -19.46 8.29
C THR A 125 -1.25 -19.99 8.83
N LYS A 126 -1.91 -19.24 9.72
CA LYS A 126 -3.22 -19.65 10.24
C LYS A 126 -4.30 -19.75 9.15
N PHE A 127 -4.06 -19.18 7.98
CA PHE A 127 -4.99 -19.25 6.86
C PHE A 127 -4.65 -20.39 5.88
N ALA A 128 -3.73 -21.29 6.26
CA ALA A 128 -3.31 -22.39 5.39
C ALA A 128 -4.51 -23.16 4.83
N GLY A 129 -4.52 -23.36 3.51
CA GLY A 129 -5.62 -24.02 2.81
C GLY A 129 -6.76 -23.10 2.42
N GLN A 130 -6.73 -21.83 2.79
CA GLN A 130 -7.79 -20.88 2.50
C GLN A 130 -7.38 -19.88 1.42
N LYS A 131 -8.37 -19.39 0.70
CA LYS A 131 -8.21 -18.24 -0.17
C LYS A 131 -8.62 -17.01 0.63
N ILE A 132 -7.73 -16.03 0.75
CA ILE A 132 -7.98 -14.83 1.53
C ILE A 132 -7.87 -13.58 0.67
N ASP A 133 -8.60 -12.54 1.08
CA ASP A 133 -8.52 -11.23 0.47
C ASP A 133 -7.63 -10.36 1.34
N LEU A 134 -6.42 -10.09 0.88
CA LEU A 134 -5.48 -9.21 1.57
C LEU A 134 -5.71 -7.77 1.15
N ALA A 135 -5.67 -6.87 2.12
CA ALA A 135 -5.68 -5.43 1.88
C ALA A 135 -4.61 -4.80 2.74
N LEU A 136 -3.77 -3.98 2.11
CA LEU A 136 -2.78 -3.16 2.80
C LEU A 136 -3.22 -1.72 2.59
N GLU A 137 -3.52 -1.02 3.68
CA GLU A 137 -4.11 0.32 3.60
C GLU A 137 -3.11 1.39 3.98
N ASN A 138 -2.99 2.39 3.11
CA ASN A 138 -2.38 3.67 3.41
C ASN A 138 -3.52 4.57 3.88
N ARG A 139 -3.75 4.58 5.19
CA ARG A 139 -4.86 5.29 5.80
C ARG A 139 -4.43 6.68 6.27
N PRO A 140 -5.34 7.64 6.22
CA PRO A 140 -5.02 8.96 6.76
C PRO A 140 -4.94 8.91 8.29
N ASN A 141 -4.09 9.77 8.86
CA ASN A 141 -4.02 9.96 10.30
C ASN A 141 -4.36 11.41 10.64
N ASP A 142 -3.39 12.32 10.67
CA ASP A 142 -3.67 13.71 11.04
C ASP A 142 -3.84 14.63 9.81
N TRP A 143 -3.85 14.06 8.63
CA TRP A 143 -4.00 14.76 7.35
C TRP A 143 -2.86 15.74 7.07
N ARG A 144 -1.65 15.33 7.40
CA ARG A 144 -0.45 16.12 7.17
C ARG A 144 0.55 15.25 6.44
N ASN A 145 0.70 15.47 5.11
CA ASN A 145 1.61 14.70 4.26
C ASN A 145 1.43 13.19 4.44
N GLU A 146 0.22 12.70 4.19
CA GLU A 146 -0.18 11.32 4.42
C GLU A 146 0.36 10.34 3.37
N PHE A 147 1.44 10.69 2.68
CA PHE A 147 2.05 9.87 1.65
C PHE A 147 2.65 8.61 2.26
N GLY A 148 2.29 7.47 1.70
CA GLY A 148 2.93 6.20 2.01
C GLY A 148 3.97 5.89 0.94
N PHE A 149 5.14 5.44 1.36
CA PHE A 149 6.23 5.07 0.45
C PHE A 149 6.48 3.58 0.62
N TRP A 150 6.25 2.83 -0.45
CA TRP A 150 6.34 1.37 -0.43
C TRP A 150 7.60 0.96 -1.19
N HIS A 151 8.54 0.32 -0.50
CA HIS A 151 9.73 -0.21 -1.16
C HIS A 151 9.47 -1.62 -1.67
N SER A 152 8.86 -2.47 -0.84
CA SER A 152 8.56 -3.84 -1.23
C SER A 152 7.42 -4.42 -0.41
N VAL A 153 6.63 -5.25 -1.06
CA VAL A 153 5.59 -6.07 -0.45
C VAL A 153 5.74 -7.46 -1.03
N GLN A 154 6.05 -8.44 -0.18
CA GLN A 154 6.32 -9.81 -0.62
C GLN A 154 5.50 -10.80 0.19
N VAL A 155 5.01 -11.83 -0.48
CA VAL A 155 4.41 -12.98 0.17
C VAL A 155 5.35 -14.16 -0.04
N ILE A 156 5.78 -14.77 1.06
CA ILE A 156 6.77 -15.83 1.04
C ILE A 156 6.15 -17.09 1.67
N HIS A 157 6.31 -18.21 0.98
CA HIS A 157 5.89 -19.52 1.46
C HIS A 157 7.11 -20.40 1.64
N ARG A 158 7.21 -21.09 2.76
CA ARG A 158 8.36 -21.96 3.04
C ARG A 158 7.95 -23.35 3.45
#